data_ed49b4f962a0d825c2e37f1c8ac05be9
#
_entry.id   ed49b4f962a0d825c2e37f1c8ac05be9
#
_cell.length_a   1.000
_cell.length_b   1.000
_cell.length_c   1.000
_cell.angle_alpha   90.00
_cell.angle_beta   90.00
_cell.angle_gamma   90.00
#
_symmetry.space_group_name_H-M   'P 1'
#
loop_
_entity.id
_entity.type
_entity.pdbx_description
1 polymer ?
#
loop_
_entity_poly.entity_id
_entity_poly.type
_entity_poly.pdbx_seq_one_letter_code
_entity_poly.pdbx_strand_id
1 'polypeptide(L)'
;GALDSKAARHLLESLKDMNESAKATILMVTHDAFTASYASRVVFIKDGQIFNEIRRGQDDRKTFFNKIIDVVTMLGGDLNDAL
;
A
#
# COMPACT_ATOMS: atom_id res chain seq x y z
N GLY A 1 -18.84 11.87 1.73
CA GLY A 1 -18.23 11.90 2.04
C GLY A 1 -16.79 11.47 2.06
N ALA A 2 -16.46 10.64 1.20
CA ALA A 2 -15.09 10.21 1.13
C ALA A 2 -14.20 11.38 0.74
N LEU A 3 -12.98 11.33 1.20
CA LEU A 3 -11.95 12.19 0.67
C LEU A 3 -11.93 11.98 -0.83
N ASP A 4 -11.92 13.05 -1.59
CA ASP A 4 -11.76 12.88 -3.00
C ASP A 4 -10.33 12.38 -3.29
N SER A 5 -10.15 11.81 -4.48
CA SER A 5 -8.88 11.20 -4.85
C SER A 5 -7.73 12.20 -4.84
N LYS A 6 -8.02 13.44 -5.15
CA LYS A 6 -7.00 14.48 -5.20
C LYS A 6 -6.49 14.81 -3.80
N ALA A 7 -7.40 14.92 -2.84
CA ALA A 7 -7.01 15.21 -1.46
C ALA A 7 -6.22 14.05 -0.87
N ALA A 8 -6.66 12.82 -1.15
CA ALA A 8 -5.96 11.64 -0.67
C ALA A 8 -4.54 11.56 -1.25
N ARG A 9 -4.40 11.84 -2.54
CA ARG A 9 -3.09 11.84 -3.19
C ARG A 9 -2.18 12.89 -2.56
N HIS A 10 -2.73 14.07 -2.32
CA HIS A 10 -1.94 15.16 -1.74
C HIS A 10 -1.41 14.78 -0.37
N LEU A 11 -2.27 14.20 0.46
CA LEU A 11 -1.86 13.74 1.77
C LEU A 11 -0.77 12.67 1.67
N LEU A 12 -0.94 11.70 0.79
CA LEU A 12 0.02 10.60 0.64
C LEU A 12 1.37 11.12 0.15
N GLU A 13 1.36 12.06 -0.77
CA GLU A 13 2.61 12.66 -1.25
C GLU A 13 3.31 13.44 -0.14
N SER A 14 2.55 14.12 0.71
CA SER A 14 3.13 14.83 1.86
C SER A 14 3.77 13.85 2.83
N LEU A 15 3.13 12.72 3.10
CA LEU A 15 3.68 11.71 3.99
C LEU A 15 4.95 11.11 3.41
N LYS A 16 4.96 10.84 2.12
CA LYS A 16 6.13 10.32 1.43
C LYS A 16 7.30 11.29 1.52
N ASP A 17 7.03 12.58 1.27
CA ASP A 17 8.05 13.61 1.36
C ASP A 17 8.63 13.68 2.77
N MET A 18 7.77 13.61 3.78
CA MET A 18 8.19 13.64 5.17
C MET A 18 9.09 12.45 5.49
N ASN A 19 8.73 11.28 4.99
CA ASN A 19 9.54 10.08 5.19
C ASN A 19 10.92 10.23 4.54
N GLU A 20 10.97 10.76 3.31
CA GLU A 20 12.22 10.85 2.58
C GLU A 20 13.08 12.01 3.05
N SER A 21 12.47 13.18 3.28
CA SER A 21 13.22 14.38 3.62
C SER A 21 13.60 14.42 5.09
N ALA A 22 12.66 14.11 5.97
CA ALA A 22 12.88 14.16 7.41
C ALA A 22 13.29 12.79 7.98
N LYS A 23 13.31 11.77 7.15
CA LYS A 23 13.64 10.39 7.56
C LYS A 23 12.72 9.89 8.66
N ALA A 24 11.49 10.38 8.68
CA ALA A 24 10.50 9.94 9.65
C ALA A 24 10.01 8.53 9.28
N THR A 25 9.84 7.69 10.28
CA THR A 25 9.23 6.39 10.07
C THR A 25 7.72 6.55 10.17
N ILE A 26 7.00 6.17 9.13
CA ILE A 26 5.55 6.32 9.09
C ILE A 26 4.93 4.94 8.90
N LEU A 27 4.05 4.58 9.82
CA LEU A 27 3.29 3.34 9.73
C LEU A 27 1.87 3.66 9.33
N MET A 28 1.40 2.98 8.29
CA MET A 28 0.06 3.22 7.76
C MET A 28 -0.65 1.88 7.60
N VAL A 29 -1.89 1.81 8.04
CA VAL A 29 -2.71 0.60 7.90
C VAL A 29 -3.82 0.91 6.91
N THR A 30 -3.94 0.09 5.87
CA THR A 30 -4.93 0.32 4.83
C THR A 30 -5.29 -1.00 4.15
N HIS A 31 -6.46 -1.07 3.55
CA HIS A 31 -6.83 -2.16 2.66
C HIS A 31 -6.89 -1.71 1.20
N ASP A 32 -6.37 -0.52 0.92
CA ASP A 32 -6.41 0.07 -0.40
C ASP A 32 -5.02 0.03 -1.04
N ALA A 33 -4.93 -0.65 -2.18
CA ALA A 33 -3.66 -0.82 -2.88
C ALA A 33 -3.07 0.49 -3.36
N PHE A 34 -3.91 1.44 -3.74
CA PHE A 34 -3.42 2.75 -4.18
C PHE A 34 -2.68 3.45 -3.05
N THR A 35 -3.28 3.47 -1.87
CA THR A 35 -2.65 4.05 -0.69
C THR A 35 -1.35 3.33 -0.36
N ALA A 36 -1.37 2.00 -0.38
CA ALA A 36 -0.18 1.20 -0.06
C ALA A 36 0.96 1.45 -1.03
N SER A 37 0.66 1.83 -2.28
CA SER A 37 1.69 2.05 -3.29
C SER A 37 2.62 3.22 -2.97
N TYR A 38 2.24 4.07 -2.03
CA TYR A 38 3.09 5.18 -1.61
C TYR A 38 4.12 4.77 -0.56
N ALA A 39 4.00 3.57 -0.02
CA ALA A 39 4.94 3.09 0.99
C ALA A 39 6.20 2.54 0.34
N SER A 40 7.26 2.42 1.13
CA SER A 40 8.48 1.77 0.67
C SER A 40 8.46 0.28 0.96
N ARG A 41 7.59 -0.15 1.86
CA ARG A 41 7.46 -1.54 2.29
C ARG A 41 6.00 -1.80 2.62
N VAL A 42 5.49 -2.91 2.12
CA VAL A 42 4.11 -3.30 2.37
C VAL A 42 4.11 -4.70 2.97
N VAL A 43 3.44 -4.83 4.11
CA VAL A 43 3.27 -6.10 4.79
C VAL A 43 1.80 -6.49 4.68
N PHE A 44 1.55 -7.68 4.18
CA PHE A 44 0.18 -8.17 3.98
C PHE A 44 -0.18 -9.08 5.15
N ILE A 45 -1.33 -8.80 5.75
CA ILE A 45 -1.82 -9.55 6.90
C ILE A 45 -3.13 -10.22 6.53
N LYS A 46 -3.24 -11.50 6.88
CA LYS A 46 -4.46 -12.26 6.69
C LYS A 46 -4.66 -13.13 7.91
N ASP A 47 -5.88 -13.11 8.46
CA ASP A 47 -6.25 -13.92 9.63
C ASP A 47 -5.29 -13.70 10.79
N GLY A 48 -4.86 -12.44 10.97
CA GLY A 48 -3.98 -12.09 12.08
C GLY A 48 -2.54 -12.49 11.89
N GLN A 49 -2.16 -12.98 10.73
CA GLN A 49 -0.81 -13.43 10.46
C GLN A 49 -0.23 -12.74 9.24
N ILE A 50 1.08 -12.60 9.22
CA ILE A 50 1.77 -12.04 8.07
C ILE A 50 1.72 -13.06 6.95
N PHE A 51 1.15 -12.62 5.83
CA PHE A 51 1.03 -13.47 4.64
C PHE A 51 2.21 -13.26 3.69
N ASN A 52 2.59 -12.00 3.50
CA ASN A 52 3.64 -11.66 2.55
C ASN A 52 4.16 -10.28 2.86
N GLU A 53 5.32 -9.98 2.33
CA GLU A 53 5.93 -8.65 2.46
C GLU A 53 6.63 -8.33 1.15
N ILE A 54 6.45 -7.11 0.65
CA ILE A 54 7.17 -6.65 -0.53
C ILE A 54 7.75 -5.27 -0.26
N ARG A 55 8.83 -4.97 -0.95
CA ARG A 55 9.52 -3.69 -0.83
C ARG A 55 9.58 -3.05 -2.21
N ARG A 56 9.42 -1.73 -2.22
CA ARG A 56 9.45 -1.00 -3.48
C ARG A 56 10.83 -1.02 -4.12
N GLY A 57 11.88 -0.82 -3.32
CA GLY A 57 13.24 -0.77 -3.85
C GLY A 57 13.37 0.33 -4.89
N GLN A 58 13.82 -0.05 -6.07
CA GLN A 58 14.02 0.87 -7.19
C GLN A 58 12.78 1.04 -8.07
N ASP A 59 11.70 0.34 -7.77
CA ASP A 59 10.49 0.42 -8.58
C ASP A 59 9.87 1.80 -8.46
N ASP A 60 9.26 2.27 -9.57
CA ASP A 60 8.41 3.44 -9.47
C ASP A 60 7.07 3.04 -8.82
N ARG A 61 6.25 4.04 -8.50
CA ARG A 61 5.00 3.79 -7.78
C ARG A 61 4.04 2.93 -8.59
N LYS A 62 3.99 3.12 -9.91
CA LYS A 62 3.10 2.35 -10.76
C LYS A 62 3.50 0.87 -10.77
N THR A 63 4.78 0.59 -10.90
CA THR A 63 5.28 -0.78 -10.88
C THR A 63 5.00 -1.42 -9.52
N PHE A 64 5.23 -0.68 -8.46
CA PHE A 64 4.98 -1.18 -7.12
C PHE A 64 3.48 -1.43 -6.89
N PHE A 65 2.65 -0.53 -7.37
CA PHE A 65 1.20 -0.71 -7.30
C PHE A 65 0.78 -2.02 -7.96
N ASN A 66 1.32 -2.31 -9.14
CA ASN A 66 0.98 -3.54 -9.84
C ASN A 66 1.42 -4.77 -9.05
N LYS A 67 2.57 -4.71 -8.38
CA LYS A 67 3.02 -5.79 -7.51
C LYS A 67 2.08 -6.00 -6.33
N ILE A 68 1.59 -4.91 -5.76
CA ILE A 68 0.62 -4.97 -4.67
C ILE A 68 -0.66 -5.63 -5.16
N ILE A 69 -1.13 -5.23 -6.33
CA ILE A 69 -2.34 -5.82 -6.92
C ILE A 69 -2.17 -7.33 -7.11
N ASP A 70 -1.00 -7.77 -7.55
CA ASP A 70 -0.74 -9.20 -7.73
C ASP A 70 -0.90 -9.95 -6.41
N VAL A 71 -0.35 -9.41 -5.33
CA VAL A 71 -0.46 -10.06 -4.02
C VAL A 71 -1.90 -10.03 -3.52
N VAL A 72 -2.57 -8.90 -3.68
CA VAL A 72 -3.97 -8.76 -3.28
C VAL A 72 -4.83 -9.75 -4.05
N THR A 73 -4.52 -9.96 -5.32
CA THR A 73 -5.26 -10.93 -6.14
C THR A 73 -5.07 -12.35 -5.60
N MET A 74 -3.87 -12.69 -5.17
CA MET A 74 -3.63 -14.00 -4.55
C MET A 74 -4.44 -14.17 -3.27
N LEU A 75 -4.44 -13.13 -2.42
CA LEU A 75 -5.27 -13.12 -1.22
C LEU A 75 -6.75 -13.10 -1.57
N GLY A 76 -7.07 -12.28 -2.57
CA GLY A 76 -8.44 -12.08 -3.00
C GLY A 76 -9.08 -13.29 -3.63
N GLY A 77 -8.26 -14.21 -4.14
CA GLY A 77 -8.80 -15.46 -4.63
C GLY A 77 -9.62 -16.14 -3.57
N ASP A 78 -9.10 -16.15 -2.33
CA ASP A 78 -9.84 -16.72 -1.21
C ASP A 78 -11.03 -15.84 -0.84
N LEU A 79 -10.85 -14.53 -0.87
CA LEU A 79 -11.92 -13.61 -0.54
C LEU A 79 -13.02 -13.64 -1.59
N ASN A 80 -12.64 -13.73 -2.86
CA ASN A 80 -13.61 -13.81 -3.94
C ASN A 80 -14.44 -15.07 -3.86
N ASP A 81 -13.84 -16.16 -3.45
CA ASP A 81 -14.58 -17.40 -3.25
C ASP A 81 -15.59 -17.26 -2.13
N ALA A 82 -15.32 -16.41 -1.16
CA ALA A 82 -16.21 -16.15 -0.06
C ALA A 82 -17.32 -15.17 -0.43
N LEU A 83 -17.11 -14.40 -1.46
CA LEU A 83 -18.08 -13.44 -1.92
C LEU A 83 -19.04 -14.06 -2.93
#